data_0faa567b06d707afd2f0533ff26a27c2
#
_entry.id   0faa567b06d707afd2f0533ff26a27c2
#
_cell.length_a   1.000
_cell.length_b   1.000
_cell.length_c   1.000
_cell.angle_alpha   90.00
_cell.angle_beta   90.00
_cell.angle_gamma   90.00
#
_symmetry.space_group_name_H-M   'P 1'
#
loop_
_entity.id
_entity.type
_entity.pdbx_description
1 polymer ?
#
loop_
_entity_poly.entity_id
_entity_poly.type
_entity_poly.pdbx_seq_one_letter_code
_entity_poly.pdbx_strand_id
1 'polypeptide(L)'
;PSVHVADQYGLSKRSDRRKREAAMLWLVAQGHTLRIEIQRIVAEYFETDHRTGALMAVIPGLIDKGLLHREGLSVPGVRSYGMLNMDAVHLTDAGRELVSGFSWPVTETELERMRRLHEKGKTENEHTAAVLAFTYHARLRGWKSGVMPKVATVNYRYAPDAVVAKDDCEYHVEVELSWKVADPKWRNMARSRGVVALCARHESHQQALVGDVESIIGANAPIMATNLRTLFKDVQEEPLGKLWLERW
;
A
#
# COMPACT_ATOMS: atom_id res chain seq x y z
N PRO A 1 1.05 25.70 10.39
CA PRO A 1 -0.30 26.08 9.96
C PRO A 1 -0.80 27.26 10.79
N SER A 2 -1.51 28.23 10.15
CA SER A 2 -2.07 29.35 10.92
C SER A 2 -3.11 28.78 11.92
N VAL A 3 -3.06 29.25 13.16
CA VAL A 3 -3.99 28.83 14.23
C VAL A 3 -5.44 29.09 13.81
N HIS A 4 -5.67 30.18 13.08
CA HIS A 4 -6.99 30.58 12.60
C HIS A 4 -7.63 29.54 11.67
N VAL A 5 -6.90 29.02 10.67
CA VAL A 5 -7.41 27.99 9.76
C VAL A 5 -7.70 26.68 10.53
N ALA A 6 -6.83 26.30 11.44
CA ALA A 6 -7.04 25.11 12.26
C ALA A 6 -8.32 25.19 13.12
N ASP A 7 -8.62 26.35 13.68
CA ASP A 7 -9.80 26.58 14.53
C ASP A 7 -11.10 26.60 13.70
N GLN A 8 -11.08 27.13 12.48
CA GLN A 8 -12.22 27.16 11.57
C GLN A 8 -12.74 25.74 11.26
N TYR A 9 -11.84 24.78 11.10
CA TYR A 9 -12.20 23.38 10.81
C TYR A 9 -12.24 22.49 12.07
N GLY A 10 -12.27 23.11 13.25
CA GLY A 10 -12.49 22.41 14.51
C GLY A 10 -11.36 21.47 14.95
N LEU A 11 -10.11 21.71 14.49
CA LEU A 11 -8.97 20.97 15.02
C LEU A 11 -8.83 21.22 16.52
N SER A 12 -8.30 20.23 17.26
CA SER A 12 -8.20 20.28 18.72
C SER A 12 -7.46 21.52 19.20
N LYS A 13 -7.98 22.15 20.24
CA LYS A 13 -7.30 23.26 20.94
C LYS A 13 -6.12 22.78 21.79
N ARG A 14 -6.07 21.49 22.13
CA ARG A 14 -4.94 20.89 22.87
C ARG A 14 -3.76 20.72 21.92
N SER A 15 -2.63 21.35 22.27
CA SER A 15 -1.43 21.43 21.42
C SER A 15 -0.99 20.08 20.84
N ASP A 16 -0.82 19.06 21.68
CA ASP A 16 -0.32 17.75 21.22
C ASP A 16 -1.31 17.00 20.34
N ARG A 17 -2.60 17.10 20.63
CA ARG A 17 -3.62 16.50 19.77
C ARG A 17 -3.69 17.23 18.43
N ARG A 18 -3.61 18.56 18.43
CA ARG A 18 -3.58 19.36 17.19
C ARG A 18 -2.40 18.99 16.30
N LYS A 19 -1.20 18.81 16.89
CA LYS A 19 0.00 18.41 16.14
C LYS A 19 -0.21 17.03 15.48
N ARG A 20 -0.80 16.08 16.20
CA ARG A 20 -1.09 14.73 15.66
C ARG A 20 -2.17 14.78 14.57
N GLU A 21 -3.25 15.55 14.77
CA GLU A 21 -4.29 15.77 13.75
C GLU A 21 -3.68 16.38 12.48
N ALA A 22 -2.84 17.42 12.63
CA ALA A 22 -2.16 18.05 11.51
C ALA A 22 -1.19 17.08 10.79
N ALA A 23 -0.41 16.31 11.54
CA ALA A 23 0.52 15.33 10.96
C ALA A 23 -0.22 14.26 10.16
N MET A 24 -1.35 13.73 10.66
CA MET A 24 -2.14 12.74 9.94
C MET A 24 -2.78 13.31 8.68
N LEU A 25 -3.35 14.52 8.75
CA LEU A 25 -3.90 15.21 7.56
C LEU A 25 -2.81 15.47 6.51
N TRP A 26 -1.62 15.88 6.96
CA TRP A 26 -0.49 16.08 6.07
C TRP A 26 -0.08 14.80 5.34
N LEU A 27 0.02 13.67 6.05
CA LEU A 27 0.37 12.38 5.44
C LEU A 27 -0.68 11.94 4.40
N VAL A 28 -1.97 12.12 4.70
CA VAL A 28 -3.03 11.82 3.73
C VAL A 28 -2.92 12.76 2.52
N ALA A 29 -2.60 14.04 2.74
CA ALA A 29 -2.35 14.99 1.65
C ALA A 29 -1.12 14.62 0.80
N GLN A 30 -0.12 13.96 1.39
CA GLN A 30 1.05 13.45 0.68
C GLN A 30 0.80 12.10 -0.05
N GLY A 31 -0.42 11.59 -0.02
CA GLY A 31 -0.82 10.40 -0.76
C GLY A 31 -0.85 9.09 0.03
N HIS A 32 -0.50 9.11 1.32
CA HIS A 32 -0.67 7.94 2.17
C HIS A 32 -2.16 7.61 2.36
N THR A 33 -2.51 6.34 2.29
CA THR A 33 -3.91 5.91 2.34
C THR A 33 -4.22 4.92 3.46
N LEU A 34 -3.30 4.05 3.85
CA LEU A 34 -3.57 3.04 4.87
C LEU A 34 -3.49 3.64 6.27
N ARG A 35 -4.58 3.53 7.02
CA ARG A 35 -4.69 4.02 8.41
C ARG A 35 -3.54 3.53 9.28
N ILE A 36 -3.22 2.25 9.22
CA ILE A 36 -2.16 1.63 10.03
C ILE A 36 -0.78 2.21 9.71
N GLU A 37 -0.50 2.50 8.44
CA GLU A 37 0.75 3.12 8.02
C GLU A 37 0.86 4.56 8.53
N ILE A 38 -0.18 5.37 8.33
CA ILE A 38 -0.24 6.76 8.80
C ILE A 38 -0.02 6.81 10.32
N GLN A 39 -0.69 5.93 11.08
CA GLN A 39 -0.52 5.85 12.53
C GLN A 39 0.90 5.48 12.94
N ARG A 40 1.57 4.57 12.22
CA ARG A 40 2.96 4.18 12.51
C ARG A 40 3.94 5.32 12.24
N ILE A 41 3.83 5.99 11.10
CA ILE A 41 4.68 7.14 10.76
C ILE A 41 4.54 8.26 11.80
N VAL A 42 3.30 8.58 12.20
CA VAL A 42 3.06 9.60 13.23
C VAL A 42 3.56 9.14 14.59
N ALA A 43 3.41 7.87 14.94
CA ALA A 43 3.93 7.31 16.18
C ALA A 43 5.45 7.43 16.28
N GLU A 44 6.15 7.07 15.20
CA GLU A 44 7.62 7.20 15.10
C GLU A 44 8.05 8.67 15.26
N TYR A 45 7.40 9.60 14.55
CA TYR A 45 7.72 11.02 14.65
C TYR A 45 7.52 11.60 16.05
N PHE A 46 6.52 11.12 16.81
CA PHE A 46 6.22 11.55 18.18
C PHE A 46 6.82 10.65 19.25
N GLU A 47 7.70 9.71 18.90
CA GLU A 47 8.35 8.77 19.80
C GLU A 47 7.35 8.06 20.74
N THR A 48 6.23 7.58 20.18
CA THR A 48 5.15 6.92 20.93
C THR A 48 4.76 5.61 20.28
N ASP A 49 4.09 4.73 21.01
CA ASP A 49 3.52 3.51 20.42
C ASP A 49 2.29 3.85 19.57
N HIS A 50 2.26 3.31 18.34
CA HIS A 50 1.15 3.48 17.39
C HIS A 50 -0.19 2.93 17.90
N ARG A 51 -0.17 2.08 18.94
CA ARG A 51 -1.35 1.49 19.59
C ARG A 51 -1.86 2.32 20.77
N THR A 52 -1.25 3.43 21.11
CA THR A 52 -1.75 4.27 22.21
C THR A 52 -3.15 4.79 21.90
N GLY A 53 -4.05 4.75 22.89
CA GLY A 53 -5.42 5.22 22.73
C GLY A 53 -5.50 6.69 22.23
N ALA A 54 -4.55 7.52 22.67
CA ALA A 54 -4.46 8.91 22.23
C ALA A 54 -4.19 9.06 20.72
N LEU A 55 -3.36 8.18 20.14
CA LEU A 55 -3.06 8.19 18.71
C LEU A 55 -4.17 7.47 17.91
N MET A 56 -4.66 6.35 18.42
CA MET A 56 -5.73 5.58 17.81
C MET A 56 -7.03 6.39 17.63
N ALA A 57 -7.31 7.35 18.53
CA ALA A 57 -8.50 8.20 18.48
C ALA A 57 -8.40 9.39 17.50
N VAL A 58 -7.24 9.65 16.90
CA VAL A 58 -7.05 10.84 16.04
C VAL A 58 -7.81 10.69 14.73
N ILE A 59 -7.59 9.61 13.98
CA ILE A 59 -8.27 9.38 12.69
C ILE A 59 -9.79 9.29 12.86
N PRO A 60 -10.36 8.52 13.81
CA PRO A 60 -11.79 8.58 14.10
C PRO A 60 -12.28 10.02 14.36
N GLY A 61 -11.57 10.79 15.16
CA GLY A 61 -11.93 12.18 15.42
C GLY A 61 -11.88 13.09 14.19
N LEU A 62 -10.99 12.83 13.23
CA LEU A 62 -10.95 13.56 11.94
C LEU A 62 -12.10 13.14 11.02
N ILE A 63 -12.52 11.88 11.08
CA ILE A 63 -13.70 11.37 10.37
C ILE A 63 -14.98 12.00 10.93
N ASP A 64 -15.13 12.04 12.26
CA ASP A 64 -16.29 12.64 12.93
C ASP A 64 -16.41 14.16 12.62
N LYS A 65 -15.28 14.84 12.35
CA LYS A 65 -15.24 16.24 11.90
C LYS A 65 -15.52 16.39 10.39
N GLY A 66 -15.73 15.29 9.66
CA GLY A 66 -15.94 15.30 8.23
C GLY A 66 -14.71 15.68 7.39
N LEU A 67 -13.49 15.60 7.95
CA LEU A 67 -12.25 15.96 7.26
C LEU A 67 -11.63 14.76 6.52
N LEU A 68 -11.86 13.55 7.02
CA LEU A 68 -11.45 12.31 6.40
C LEU A 68 -12.67 11.41 6.13
N HIS A 69 -12.60 10.65 5.08
CA HIS A 69 -13.49 9.52 4.82
C HIS A 69 -12.72 8.22 5.01
N ARG A 70 -13.39 7.20 5.60
CA ARG A 70 -12.84 5.85 5.78
C ARG A 70 -13.48 4.89 4.82
N GLU A 71 -12.68 4.03 4.25
CA GLU A 71 -13.11 2.90 3.43
C GLU A 71 -12.50 1.60 3.96
N GLY A 72 -13.33 0.58 4.14
CA GLY A 72 -12.89 -0.76 4.49
C GLY A 72 -12.35 -1.50 3.27
N LEU A 73 -11.15 -2.03 3.37
CA LEU A 73 -10.51 -2.88 2.38
C LEU A 73 -10.38 -4.29 2.94
N SER A 74 -10.66 -5.30 2.12
CA SER A 74 -10.61 -6.70 2.54
C SER A 74 -9.77 -7.53 1.60
N VAL A 75 -8.82 -8.30 2.15
CA VAL A 75 -7.98 -9.25 1.40
C VAL A 75 -8.33 -10.67 1.82
N PRO A 76 -8.93 -11.48 0.94
CA PRO A 76 -9.30 -12.85 1.26
C PRO A 76 -8.07 -13.77 1.34
N GLY A 77 -8.18 -14.82 2.16
CA GLY A 77 -7.20 -15.90 2.22
C GLY A 77 -5.87 -15.56 2.90
N VAL A 78 -5.70 -14.35 3.43
CA VAL A 78 -4.49 -13.95 4.18
C VAL A 78 -4.50 -14.54 5.59
N ARG A 79 -5.65 -14.58 6.26
CA ARG A 79 -5.79 -15.28 7.54
C ARG A 79 -6.19 -16.73 7.31
N SER A 80 -5.79 -17.62 8.21
CA SER A 80 -6.13 -19.04 8.13
C SER A 80 -7.64 -19.31 8.04
N TYR A 81 -8.44 -18.42 8.63
CA TYR A 81 -9.91 -18.49 8.63
C TYR A 81 -10.47 -17.07 8.37
N GLY A 82 -10.53 -16.66 7.11
CA GLY A 82 -11.23 -15.44 6.75
C GLY A 82 -10.41 -14.36 6.03
N MET A 83 -10.90 -13.14 6.11
CA MET A 83 -10.36 -11.98 5.41
C MET A 83 -9.46 -11.15 6.33
N LEU A 84 -8.42 -10.55 5.76
CA LEU A 84 -7.73 -9.44 6.41
C LEU A 84 -8.47 -8.15 6.08
N ASN A 85 -8.93 -7.46 7.10
CA ASN A 85 -9.56 -6.15 6.95
C ASN A 85 -8.55 -5.04 7.27
N MET A 86 -8.48 -4.05 6.40
CA MET A 86 -7.68 -2.84 6.55
C MET A 86 -8.57 -1.62 6.36
N ASP A 87 -8.22 -0.52 7.00
CA ASP A 87 -8.87 0.77 6.77
C ASP A 87 -8.00 1.63 5.86
N ALA A 88 -8.56 2.10 4.76
CA ALA A 88 -8.02 3.20 3.97
C ALA A 88 -8.71 4.51 4.36
N VAL A 89 -8.00 5.61 4.23
CA VAL A 89 -8.52 6.95 4.47
C VAL A 89 -8.12 7.90 3.35
N HIS A 90 -9.00 8.85 3.05
CA HIS A 90 -8.74 9.92 2.09
C HIS A 90 -9.39 11.23 2.57
N LEU A 91 -8.91 12.35 2.04
CA LEU A 91 -9.46 13.67 2.34
C LEU A 91 -10.87 13.81 1.74
N THR A 92 -11.80 14.33 2.53
CA THR A 92 -13.07 14.86 2.00
C THR A 92 -12.83 16.23 1.32
N ASP A 93 -13.85 16.82 0.72
CA ASP A 93 -13.75 18.19 0.18
C ASP A 93 -13.38 19.18 1.28
N ALA A 94 -14.00 19.10 2.47
CA ALA A 94 -13.65 19.91 3.62
C ALA A 94 -12.20 19.68 4.11
N GLY A 95 -11.74 18.42 4.06
CA GLY A 95 -10.35 18.09 4.37
C GLY A 95 -9.37 18.67 3.35
N ARG A 96 -9.69 18.63 2.06
CA ARG A 96 -8.88 19.24 0.98
C ARG A 96 -8.81 20.76 1.12
N GLU A 97 -9.94 21.40 1.46
CA GLU A 97 -10.01 22.84 1.68
C GLU A 97 -9.15 23.25 2.89
N LEU A 98 -9.25 22.54 4.00
CA LEU A 98 -8.41 22.75 5.18
C LEU A 98 -6.91 22.66 4.84
N VAL A 99 -6.51 21.60 4.16
CA VAL A 99 -5.11 21.34 3.78
C VAL A 99 -4.60 22.41 2.82
N SER A 100 -5.43 22.86 1.88
CA SER A 100 -5.14 24.00 0.99
C SER A 100 -4.96 25.31 1.76
N GLY A 101 -5.76 25.54 2.80
CA GLY A 101 -5.61 26.69 3.71
C GLY A 101 -4.29 26.68 4.49
N PHE A 102 -3.64 25.53 4.62
CA PHE A 102 -2.27 25.40 5.13
C PHE A 102 -1.20 25.55 4.05
N SER A 103 -1.58 25.75 2.80
CA SER A 103 -0.68 25.77 1.64
C SER A 103 0.09 24.44 1.47
N TRP A 104 -0.47 23.33 1.90
CA TRP A 104 0.11 22.02 1.69
C TRP A 104 -0.31 21.47 0.32
N PRO A 105 0.63 20.90 -0.44
CA PRO A 105 0.27 20.23 -1.69
C PRO A 105 -0.60 18.99 -1.39
N VAL A 106 -1.60 18.77 -2.23
CA VAL A 106 -2.44 17.57 -2.17
C VAL A 106 -2.05 16.65 -3.32
N THR A 107 -1.57 15.47 -2.97
CA THR A 107 -1.21 14.41 -3.90
C THR A 107 -2.33 13.37 -3.96
N GLU A 108 -2.58 12.82 -5.13
CA GLU A 108 -3.49 11.69 -5.29
C GLU A 108 -3.01 10.51 -4.42
N THR A 109 -3.90 9.94 -3.61
CA THR A 109 -3.56 8.78 -2.79
C THR A 109 -3.34 7.52 -3.66
N GLU A 110 -2.63 6.53 -3.11
CA GLU A 110 -2.43 5.26 -3.81
C GLU A 110 -3.76 4.58 -4.15
N LEU A 111 -4.76 4.65 -3.26
CA LEU A 111 -6.10 4.11 -3.51
C LEU A 111 -6.83 4.85 -4.65
N GLU A 112 -6.83 6.18 -4.62
CA GLU A 112 -7.43 7.01 -5.69
C GLU A 112 -6.75 6.74 -7.03
N ARG A 113 -5.42 6.64 -7.02
CA ARG A 113 -4.62 6.31 -8.22
C ARG A 113 -5.00 4.95 -8.79
N MET A 114 -5.08 3.92 -7.96
CA MET A 114 -5.45 2.58 -8.41
C MET A 114 -6.86 2.59 -9.02
N ARG A 115 -7.81 3.22 -8.37
CA ARG A 115 -9.18 3.33 -8.87
C ARG A 115 -9.24 4.05 -10.21
N ARG A 116 -8.58 5.20 -10.34
CA ARG A 116 -8.54 5.97 -11.58
C ARG A 116 -7.91 5.19 -12.74
N LEU A 117 -6.85 4.45 -12.49
CA LEU A 117 -6.15 3.66 -13.52
C LEU A 117 -6.93 2.41 -13.93
N HIS A 118 -7.79 1.90 -13.06
CA HIS A 118 -8.65 0.75 -13.31
C HIS A 118 -10.09 1.10 -13.69
N GLU A 119 -10.42 2.38 -13.92
CA GLU A 119 -11.79 2.84 -14.26
C GLU A 119 -12.45 2.07 -15.41
N LYS A 120 -11.67 1.51 -16.33
CA LYS A 120 -12.17 0.71 -17.47
C LYS A 120 -12.19 -0.80 -17.22
N GLY A 121 -11.73 -1.26 -16.09
CA GLY A 121 -11.66 -2.66 -15.70
C GLY A 121 -12.44 -2.88 -14.40
N LYS A 122 -13.02 -4.07 -14.23
CA LYS A 122 -13.55 -4.52 -12.94
C LYS A 122 -12.38 -4.82 -12.02
N THR A 123 -11.73 -3.79 -11.49
CA THR A 123 -10.73 -4.00 -10.44
C THR A 123 -11.49 -4.39 -9.21
N GLU A 124 -11.35 -5.64 -8.85
CA GLU A 124 -11.93 -6.16 -7.64
C GLU A 124 -11.32 -5.40 -6.44
N ASN A 125 -12.16 -4.95 -5.52
CA ASN A 125 -11.71 -4.28 -4.30
C ASN A 125 -10.65 -5.10 -3.55
N GLU A 126 -10.74 -6.43 -3.66
CA GLU A 126 -9.79 -7.37 -3.10
C GLU A 126 -8.38 -7.24 -3.69
N HIS A 127 -8.26 -7.07 -5.01
CA HIS A 127 -6.97 -6.88 -5.67
C HIS A 127 -6.35 -5.55 -5.26
N THR A 128 -7.12 -4.46 -5.28
CA THR A 128 -6.67 -3.14 -4.78
C THR A 128 -6.17 -3.25 -3.34
N ALA A 129 -6.93 -3.91 -2.47
CA ALA A 129 -6.53 -4.14 -1.08
C ALA A 129 -5.23 -4.95 -0.97
N ALA A 130 -5.05 -5.97 -1.81
CA ALA A 130 -3.86 -6.81 -1.82
C ALA A 130 -2.60 -6.04 -2.26
N VAL A 131 -2.72 -5.20 -3.29
CA VAL A 131 -1.61 -4.36 -3.77
C VAL A 131 -1.21 -3.33 -2.70
N LEU A 132 -2.17 -2.65 -2.09
CA LEU A 132 -1.90 -1.71 -1.00
C LEU A 132 -1.30 -2.41 0.23
N ALA A 133 -1.76 -3.62 0.54
CA ALA A 133 -1.16 -4.44 1.60
C ALA A 133 0.30 -4.79 1.29
N PHE A 134 0.60 -5.24 0.07
CA PHE A 134 1.95 -5.56 -0.34
C PHE A 134 2.88 -4.33 -0.26
N THR A 135 2.48 -3.18 -0.82
CA THR A 135 3.30 -1.96 -0.79
C THR A 135 3.56 -1.47 0.62
N TYR A 136 2.56 -1.55 1.51
CA TYR A 136 2.74 -1.28 2.93
C TYR A 136 3.79 -2.20 3.57
N HIS A 137 3.72 -3.51 3.33
CA HIS A 137 4.70 -4.48 3.86
C HIS A 137 6.10 -4.30 3.27
N ALA A 138 6.20 -3.83 2.03
CA ALA A 138 7.48 -3.47 1.45
C ALA A 138 8.10 -2.27 2.19
N ARG A 139 7.31 -1.21 2.43
CA ARG A 139 7.77 -0.03 3.18
C ARG A 139 8.18 -0.36 4.60
N LEU A 140 7.45 -1.22 5.30
CA LEU A 140 7.82 -1.70 6.64
C LEU A 140 9.20 -2.37 6.67
N ARG A 141 9.65 -2.94 5.55
CA ARG A 141 10.95 -3.62 5.40
C ARG A 141 12.03 -2.72 4.78
N GLY A 142 11.76 -1.40 4.74
CA GLY A 142 12.70 -0.41 4.24
C GLY A 142 12.83 -0.35 2.72
N TRP A 143 11.84 -0.88 1.97
CA TRP A 143 11.74 -0.70 0.52
C TRP A 143 10.97 0.57 0.20
N LYS A 144 11.42 1.34 -0.77
CA LYS A 144 10.58 2.34 -1.43
C LYS A 144 9.55 1.59 -2.27
N SER A 145 8.30 2.03 -2.29
CA SER A 145 7.28 1.37 -3.09
C SER A 145 6.29 2.37 -3.67
N GLY A 146 5.65 1.98 -4.76
CA GLY A 146 4.55 2.72 -5.37
C GLY A 146 3.62 1.79 -6.14
N VAL A 147 2.38 2.22 -6.31
CA VAL A 147 1.35 1.46 -7.02
C VAL A 147 1.29 1.85 -8.50
N MET A 148 1.06 0.88 -9.36
CA MET A 148 0.79 1.06 -10.80
C MET A 148 1.70 2.08 -11.47
N PRO A 149 3.02 1.89 -11.45
CA PRO A 149 3.92 2.79 -12.14
C PRO A 149 3.66 2.73 -13.65
N LYS A 150 3.66 3.89 -14.31
CA LYS A 150 3.68 3.92 -15.78
C LYS A 150 5.04 3.47 -16.26
N VAL A 151 5.13 2.27 -16.78
CA VAL A 151 6.36 1.76 -17.40
C VAL A 151 6.23 1.89 -18.90
N ALA A 152 7.05 2.74 -19.51
CA ALA A 152 7.24 2.79 -20.94
C ALA A 152 8.52 2.01 -21.27
N THR A 153 8.39 0.82 -21.82
CA THR A 153 9.48 0.16 -22.52
C THR A 153 9.32 0.37 -24.03
N VAL A 154 10.40 0.32 -24.78
CA VAL A 154 10.42 0.59 -26.23
C VAL A 154 9.43 -0.31 -27.01
N ASN A 155 9.14 -1.50 -26.48
CA ASN A 155 8.35 -2.51 -27.20
C ASN A 155 7.08 -2.98 -26.46
N TYR A 156 6.89 -2.62 -25.19
CA TYR A 156 5.76 -3.15 -24.41
C TYR A 156 5.23 -2.10 -23.44
N ARG A 157 3.93 -1.84 -23.49
CA ARG A 157 3.23 -1.10 -22.45
C ARG A 157 2.60 -2.11 -21.51
N TYR A 158 3.19 -2.30 -20.36
CA TYR A 158 2.52 -2.97 -19.26
C TYR A 158 2.57 -2.11 -18.01
N ALA A 159 1.57 -2.21 -17.17
CA ALA A 159 1.53 -1.54 -15.88
C ALA A 159 1.58 -2.65 -14.82
N PRO A 160 2.71 -2.83 -14.12
CA PRO A 160 2.77 -3.73 -12.98
C PRO A 160 1.89 -3.18 -11.86
N ASP A 161 1.41 -4.06 -10.99
CA ASP A 161 0.58 -3.66 -9.85
C ASP A 161 1.36 -2.75 -8.88
N ALA A 162 2.64 -3.03 -8.70
CA ALA A 162 3.52 -2.23 -7.86
C ALA A 162 4.96 -2.18 -8.39
N VAL A 163 5.71 -1.20 -7.90
CA VAL A 163 7.17 -1.17 -7.97
C VAL A 163 7.74 -1.12 -6.57
N VAL A 164 8.83 -1.82 -6.33
CA VAL A 164 9.60 -1.73 -5.08
C VAL A 164 11.07 -1.53 -5.40
N ALA A 165 11.74 -0.65 -4.65
CA ALA A 165 13.15 -0.35 -4.83
C ALA A 165 13.87 -0.29 -3.49
N LYS A 166 15.05 -0.89 -3.44
CA LYS A 166 15.97 -0.81 -2.28
C LYS A 166 17.40 -0.95 -2.78
N ASP A 167 18.25 -0.05 -2.30
CA ASP A 167 19.63 0.06 -2.77
C ASP A 167 19.63 0.23 -4.31
N ASP A 168 20.40 -0.57 -5.04
CA ASP A 168 20.45 -0.54 -6.51
C ASP A 168 19.45 -1.49 -7.18
N CYS A 169 18.55 -2.10 -6.42
CA CYS A 169 17.58 -3.08 -6.91
C CYS A 169 16.20 -2.42 -7.09
N GLU A 170 15.57 -2.61 -8.25
CA GLU A 170 14.18 -2.26 -8.53
C GLU A 170 13.45 -3.46 -9.12
N TYR A 171 12.29 -3.79 -8.55
CA TYR A 171 11.43 -4.87 -9.02
C TYR A 171 10.05 -4.35 -9.37
N HIS A 172 9.55 -4.78 -10.53
CA HIS A 172 8.16 -4.62 -10.92
C HIS A 172 7.39 -5.84 -10.45
N VAL A 173 6.36 -5.62 -9.65
CA VAL A 173 5.68 -6.67 -8.91
C VAL A 173 4.26 -6.84 -9.41
N GLU A 174 3.87 -8.09 -9.60
CA GLU A 174 2.49 -8.50 -9.84
C GLU A 174 1.94 -9.14 -8.58
N VAL A 175 0.80 -8.65 -8.13
CA VAL A 175 0.06 -9.19 -6.99
C VAL A 175 -1.06 -10.07 -7.53
N GLU A 176 -0.87 -11.38 -7.48
CA GLU A 176 -1.80 -12.31 -8.10
C GLU A 176 -2.71 -12.97 -7.05
N LEU A 177 -4.00 -12.81 -7.23
CA LEU A 177 -5.01 -13.41 -6.37
C LEU A 177 -5.74 -14.59 -7.02
N SER A 178 -5.61 -14.77 -8.32
CA SER A 178 -6.25 -15.87 -9.06
C SER A 178 -5.30 -17.03 -9.27
N TRP A 179 -5.87 -18.21 -9.48
CA TRP A 179 -5.13 -19.39 -9.91
C TRP A 179 -4.92 -19.44 -11.43
N LYS A 180 -5.50 -18.49 -12.17
CA LYS A 180 -5.38 -18.44 -13.62
C LYS A 180 -4.18 -17.61 -14.01
N VAL A 181 -3.24 -18.23 -14.71
CA VAL A 181 -1.99 -17.59 -15.17
C VAL A 181 -2.16 -17.09 -16.59
N ALA A 182 -1.90 -15.80 -16.82
CA ALA A 182 -1.97 -15.18 -18.14
C ALA A 182 -0.57 -15.13 -18.77
N ASP A 183 -0.28 -16.07 -19.69
CA ASP A 183 0.98 -16.25 -20.38
C ASP A 183 1.68 -14.95 -20.86
N PRO A 184 1.01 -14.04 -21.59
CA PRO A 184 1.67 -12.89 -22.17
C PRO A 184 2.24 -11.92 -21.11
N LYS A 185 1.58 -11.81 -19.96
CA LYS A 185 1.97 -10.95 -18.84
C LYS A 185 3.36 -11.33 -18.33
N TRP A 186 3.57 -12.60 -18.02
CA TRP A 186 4.80 -13.10 -17.43
C TRP A 186 5.98 -13.08 -18.40
N ARG A 187 5.74 -13.44 -19.68
CA ARG A 187 6.76 -13.31 -20.72
C ARG A 187 7.21 -11.87 -20.93
N ASN A 188 6.28 -10.91 -20.90
CA ASN A 188 6.60 -9.50 -21.05
C ASN A 188 7.41 -8.97 -19.85
N MET A 189 7.07 -9.38 -18.65
CA MET A 189 7.80 -9.02 -17.44
C MET A 189 9.23 -9.56 -17.48
N ALA A 190 9.41 -10.86 -17.74
CA ALA A 190 10.72 -11.48 -17.85
C ALA A 190 11.61 -10.81 -18.93
N ARG A 191 11.03 -10.51 -20.11
CA ARG A 191 11.74 -9.86 -21.22
C ARG A 191 12.14 -8.42 -20.91
N SER A 192 11.30 -7.69 -20.18
CA SER A 192 11.52 -6.25 -19.91
C SER A 192 12.50 -5.98 -18.78
N ARG A 193 12.58 -6.88 -17.79
CA ARG A 193 13.34 -6.67 -16.54
C ARG A 193 14.36 -7.77 -16.23
N GLY A 194 14.35 -8.86 -16.96
CA GLY A 194 15.22 -10.00 -16.69
C GLY A 194 14.88 -10.77 -15.41
N VAL A 195 13.83 -10.34 -14.68
CA VAL A 195 13.36 -10.95 -13.44
C VAL A 195 11.86 -10.83 -13.36
N VAL A 196 11.20 -11.86 -12.82
CA VAL A 196 9.77 -11.82 -12.48
C VAL A 196 9.64 -11.67 -10.97
N ALA A 197 8.90 -10.66 -10.52
CA ALA A 197 8.59 -10.47 -9.12
C ALA A 197 7.09 -10.62 -8.88
N LEU A 198 6.70 -11.48 -7.94
CA LEU A 198 5.31 -11.80 -7.67
C LEU A 198 4.98 -11.87 -6.18
N CYS A 199 3.75 -11.50 -5.85
CA CYS A 199 3.17 -11.66 -4.53
C CYS A 199 1.85 -12.44 -4.62
N ALA A 200 1.81 -13.60 -3.98
CA ALA A 200 0.62 -14.45 -3.92
C ALA A 200 -0.20 -14.22 -2.64
N ARG A 201 -1.35 -14.90 -2.49
CA ARG A 201 -2.17 -14.84 -1.25
C ARG A 201 -1.50 -15.49 -0.07
N HIS A 202 -1.02 -16.74 -0.27
CA HIS A 202 -0.46 -17.62 0.74
C HIS A 202 0.55 -18.58 0.12
N GLU A 203 1.25 -19.32 0.95
CA GLU A 203 2.37 -20.16 0.55
C GLU A 203 2.06 -21.20 -0.56
N SER A 204 0.98 -21.99 -0.42
CA SER A 204 0.64 -22.98 -1.46
C SER A 204 0.22 -22.33 -2.78
N HIS A 205 -0.39 -21.13 -2.75
CA HIS A 205 -0.65 -20.34 -3.95
C HIS A 205 0.65 -19.81 -4.57
N GLN A 206 1.60 -19.35 -3.74
CA GLN A 206 2.91 -18.89 -4.19
C GLN A 206 3.66 -20.02 -4.92
N GLN A 207 3.74 -21.21 -4.32
CA GLN A 207 4.43 -22.37 -4.90
C GLN A 207 3.82 -22.78 -6.25
N ALA A 208 2.49 -22.87 -6.34
CA ALA A 208 1.81 -23.17 -7.59
C ALA A 208 2.06 -22.11 -8.66
N LEU A 209 1.94 -20.83 -8.29
CA LEU A 209 2.14 -19.71 -9.22
C LEU A 209 3.58 -19.64 -9.72
N VAL A 210 4.58 -19.90 -8.88
CA VAL A 210 5.99 -19.98 -9.28
C VAL A 210 6.18 -21.10 -10.32
N GLY A 211 5.68 -22.30 -10.06
CA GLY A 211 5.78 -23.41 -11.01
C GLY A 211 5.11 -23.12 -12.36
N ASP A 212 3.93 -22.49 -12.35
CA ASP A 212 3.25 -22.07 -13.58
C ASP A 212 4.05 -21.01 -14.34
N VAL A 213 4.57 -20.01 -13.64
CA VAL A 213 5.39 -18.94 -14.25
C VAL A 213 6.68 -19.52 -14.82
N GLU A 214 7.39 -20.41 -14.11
CA GLU A 214 8.56 -21.12 -14.63
C GLU A 214 8.28 -21.88 -15.93
N SER A 215 7.14 -22.53 -16.01
CA SER A 215 6.72 -23.26 -17.24
C SER A 215 6.54 -22.33 -18.44
N ILE A 216 6.17 -21.07 -18.18
CA ILE A 216 5.92 -20.04 -19.21
C ILE A 216 7.22 -19.34 -19.66
N ILE A 217 8.08 -18.97 -18.73
CA ILE A 217 9.25 -18.14 -19.00
C ILE A 217 10.55 -18.94 -19.15
N GLY A 218 10.53 -20.22 -18.76
CA GLY A 218 11.69 -21.13 -18.75
C GLY A 218 12.46 -21.05 -17.42
N ALA A 219 13.10 -22.16 -17.06
CA ALA A 219 13.75 -22.37 -15.75
C ALA A 219 14.97 -21.45 -15.46
N ASN A 220 15.43 -20.66 -16.44
CA ASN A 220 16.61 -19.80 -16.28
C ASN A 220 16.27 -18.33 -15.94
N ALA A 221 15.00 -17.94 -15.93
CA ALA A 221 14.62 -16.58 -15.58
C ALA A 221 14.43 -16.50 -14.05
N PRO A 222 15.13 -15.59 -13.36
CA PRO A 222 15.01 -15.48 -11.92
C PRO A 222 13.60 -15.01 -11.51
N ILE A 223 13.05 -15.67 -10.52
CA ILE A 223 11.75 -15.33 -9.91
C ILE A 223 11.97 -14.90 -8.46
N MET A 224 11.41 -13.75 -8.10
CA MET A 224 11.36 -13.24 -6.74
C MET A 224 9.93 -13.41 -6.24
N ALA A 225 9.71 -14.28 -5.27
CA ALA A 225 8.38 -14.62 -4.81
C ALA A 225 8.15 -14.32 -3.32
N THR A 226 6.95 -13.89 -3.00
CA THR A 226 6.47 -13.71 -1.63
C THR A 226 4.96 -13.96 -1.56
N ASN A 227 4.39 -13.93 -0.36
CA ASN A 227 2.95 -14.01 -0.17
C ASN A 227 2.46 -13.15 0.99
N LEU A 228 1.24 -12.65 0.86
CA LEU A 228 0.63 -11.76 1.83
C LEU A 228 0.50 -12.40 3.21
N ARG A 229 0.13 -13.69 3.31
CA ARG A 229 -0.05 -14.36 4.60
C ARG A 229 1.23 -14.31 5.43
N THR A 230 2.36 -14.65 4.85
CA THR A 230 3.65 -14.61 5.53
C THR A 230 4.05 -13.19 5.88
N LEU A 231 3.91 -12.24 4.95
CA LEU A 231 4.22 -10.84 5.21
C LEU A 231 3.43 -10.28 6.41
N PHE A 232 2.15 -10.65 6.57
CA PHE A 232 1.33 -10.22 7.70
C PHE A 232 1.64 -10.96 9.01
N LYS A 233 2.02 -12.23 8.94
CA LYS A 233 2.44 -12.99 10.11
C LYS A 233 3.71 -12.41 10.72
N ASP A 234 4.68 -12.10 9.88
CA ASP A 234 5.98 -11.58 10.28
C ASP A 234 5.94 -10.21 10.97
N VAL A 235 4.86 -9.42 10.77
CA VAL A 235 4.72 -8.11 11.47
C VAL A 235 4.59 -8.27 12.98
N GLN A 236 4.24 -9.45 13.46
CA GLN A 236 4.15 -9.75 14.90
C GLN A 236 5.48 -10.22 15.48
N GLU A 237 6.47 -10.48 14.61
CA GLU A 237 7.80 -11.00 14.98
C GLU A 237 8.85 -9.90 14.71
N GLU A 238 9.72 -9.62 15.67
CA GLU A 238 10.87 -8.74 15.47
C GLU A 238 12.17 -9.56 15.55
N PRO A 239 13.13 -9.35 14.63
CA PRO A 239 13.10 -8.41 13.50
C PRO A 239 12.18 -8.87 12.36
N LEU A 240 11.62 -7.90 11.61
CA LEU A 240 10.80 -8.20 10.44
C LEU A 240 11.54 -9.10 9.43
N GLY A 241 10.88 -10.13 8.94
CA GLY A 241 11.40 -11.02 7.92
C GLY A 241 11.70 -10.30 6.59
N LYS A 242 12.35 -11.00 5.66
CA LYS A 242 12.67 -10.48 4.33
C LYS A 242 11.37 -10.22 3.53
N LEU A 243 11.41 -9.26 2.59
CA LEU A 243 10.29 -9.05 1.66
C LEU A 243 10.12 -10.25 0.73
N TRP A 244 11.22 -10.75 0.18
CA TRP A 244 11.25 -11.90 -0.72
C TRP A 244 11.60 -13.15 0.07
N LEU A 245 10.73 -14.14 0.01
CA LEU A 245 10.88 -15.41 0.74
C LEU A 245 11.75 -16.40 -0.05
N GLU A 246 11.68 -16.33 -1.38
CA GLU A 246 12.37 -17.25 -2.28
C GLU A 246 13.00 -16.49 -3.45
N ARG A 247 14.15 -16.97 -3.85
CA ARG A 247 14.83 -16.63 -5.11
C ARG A 247 14.98 -17.93 -5.89
N TRP A 248 14.38 -17.97 -7.04
CA TRP A 248 14.45 -19.09 -7.98
C TRP A 248 15.35 -18.75 -9.15
#